data_617b82a97be044d6b8f5c4e112e207c5
#
_entry.id   617b82a97be044d6b8f5c4e112e207c5
#
_cell.length_a   1.000
_cell.length_b   1.000
_cell.length_c   1.000
_cell.angle_alpha   90.00
_cell.angle_beta   90.00
_cell.angle_gamma   90.00
#
_symmetry.space_group_name_H-M   'P 1'
#
loop_
_entity.id
_entity.type
_entity.pdbx_description
1 polymer ?
#
loop_
_entity_poly.entity_id
_entity_poly.type
_entity_poly.pdbx_seq_one_letter_code
_entity_poly.pdbx_strand_id
1 'polypeptide(L)'
;YVFKYPNNTKYRGYDEKSFWFKETGVSIVDFFGPVVNPASSKRVYITEGEFDAASLYQSMDSTWPVLSLPSGSIGDAFVKKHYDYLNSFQEIVYAGELDKAGKKAADRLYKALPSKFFYVPLTKWKDANEALMAGQKDELKWSAFRPQRWTPDNFFCSDNQIETILKEENPYEYVKTGIEELDEKIRGIVKGGLTFLMAPPGSGKTEIFRKLETGL
;
A
#
# COMPACT_ATOMS: atom_id res chain seq x y z
N TYR A 1 -1.49 -17.11 -24.06
CA TYR A 1 -2.65 -16.31 -23.60
C TYR A 1 -2.63 -14.94 -24.25
N VAL A 2 -3.81 -14.33 -24.44
CA VAL A 2 -3.98 -13.03 -25.11
C VAL A 2 -4.84 -12.13 -24.26
N PHE A 3 -4.26 -11.01 -23.82
CA PHE A 3 -4.96 -9.99 -23.02
C PHE A 3 -5.13 -8.72 -23.85
N LYS A 4 -6.37 -8.35 -24.11
CA LYS A 4 -6.70 -7.17 -24.91
C LYS A 4 -6.92 -5.96 -24.00
N TYR A 5 -6.13 -4.92 -24.21
CA TYR A 5 -6.29 -3.62 -23.59
C TYR A 5 -6.80 -2.60 -24.61
N PRO A 6 -7.35 -1.48 -24.19
CA PRO A 6 -7.85 -0.45 -25.11
C PRO A 6 -6.80 0.04 -26.12
N ASN A 7 -5.54 0.16 -25.68
CA ASN A 7 -4.46 0.74 -26.47
C ASN A 7 -3.40 -0.26 -26.95
N ASN A 8 -3.44 -1.53 -26.51
CA ASN A 8 -2.48 -2.55 -26.92
C ASN A 8 -3.00 -3.97 -26.63
N THR A 9 -2.28 -4.97 -27.09
CA THR A 9 -2.54 -6.38 -26.75
C THR A 9 -1.27 -6.96 -26.12
N LYS A 10 -1.43 -7.55 -24.94
CA LYS A 10 -0.38 -8.26 -24.21
C LYS A 10 -0.52 -9.74 -24.44
N TYR A 11 0.56 -10.39 -24.78
CA TYR A 11 0.64 -11.84 -24.93
C TYR A 11 1.47 -12.43 -23.79
N ARG A 12 1.08 -13.62 -23.34
CA ARG A 12 1.84 -14.38 -22.35
C ARG A 12 2.06 -15.79 -22.87
N GLY A 13 3.30 -16.28 -22.74
CA GLY A 13 3.65 -17.67 -23.04
C GLY A 13 2.86 -18.65 -22.20
N TYR A 14 2.68 -19.86 -22.70
CA TYR A 14 1.97 -20.93 -22.00
C TYR A 14 2.89 -21.63 -20.99
N ASP A 15 4.08 -22.02 -21.41
CA ASP A 15 5.01 -22.81 -20.61
C ASP A 15 5.96 -21.94 -19.77
N GLU A 16 6.26 -20.75 -20.26
CA GLU A 16 7.16 -19.79 -19.59
C GLU A 16 6.43 -18.49 -19.29
N LYS A 17 6.80 -17.83 -18.17
CA LYS A 17 6.31 -16.50 -17.81
C LYS A 17 6.96 -15.42 -18.67
N SER A 18 6.83 -15.56 -20.00
CA SER A 18 7.30 -14.60 -21.01
C SER A 18 6.15 -13.71 -21.47
N PHE A 19 6.43 -12.43 -21.70
CA PHE A 19 5.44 -11.46 -22.14
C PHE A 19 5.94 -10.72 -23.37
N TRP A 20 5.04 -10.46 -24.31
CA TRP A 20 5.31 -9.57 -25.44
C TRP A 20 4.05 -8.79 -25.80
N PHE A 21 4.20 -7.74 -26.57
CA PHE A 21 3.13 -6.81 -26.89
C PHE A 21 2.96 -6.74 -28.41
N LYS A 22 1.70 -6.56 -28.86
CA LYS A 22 1.40 -6.41 -30.29
C LYS A 22 2.13 -5.19 -30.86
N GLU A 23 2.08 -4.07 -30.15
CA GLU A 23 2.72 -2.83 -30.53
C GLU A 23 3.91 -2.57 -29.61
N THR A 24 5.11 -2.68 -30.17
CA THR A 24 6.36 -2.39 -29.45
C THR A 24 6.52 -0.89 -29.21
N GLY A 25 7.02 -0.52 -28.04
CA GLY A 25 7.19 0.90 -27.66
C GLY A 25 5.91 1.59 -27.19
N VAL A 26 4.74 0.95 -27.26
CA VAL A 26 3.48 1.48 -26.74
C VAL A 26 3.21 0.89 -25.35
N SER A 27 3.33 1.73 -24.32
CA SER A 27 3.03 1.32 -22.94
C SER A 27 1.53 1.12 -22.73
N ILE A 28 1.18 0.05 -22.01
CA ILE A 28 -0.20 -0.13 -21.55
C ILE A 28 -0.44 0.83 -20.38
N VAL A 29 -1.45 1.68 -20.53
CA VAL A 29 -1.78 2.74 -19.58
C VAL A 29 -3.22 2.63 -19.06
N ASP A 30 -3.87 1.51 -19.29
CA ASP A 30 -5.25 1.24 -18.89
C ASP A 30 -5.33 -0.04 -18.04
N PHE A 31 -6.41 -0.17 -17.27
CA PHE A 31 -6.74 -1.43 -16.61
C PHE A 31 -7.09 -2.50 -17.64
N PHE A 32 -6.78 -3.75 -17.30
CA PHE A 32 -7.37 -4.91 -17.96
C PHE A 32 -8.71 -5.23 -17.29
N GLY A 33 -9.71 -5.57 -18.08
CA GLY A 33 -11.02 -5.98 -17.62
C GLY A 33 -12.15 -5.10 -18.18
N PRO A 34 -13.40 -5.44 -17.91
CA PRO A 34 -14.54 -4.68 -18.42
C PRO A 34 -14.64 -3.32 -17.72
N VAL A 35 -14.70 -2.27 -18.51
CA VAL A 35 -15.10 -0.96 -18.02
C VAL A 35 -16.62 -1.02 -17.78
N VAL A 36 -17.02 -1.03 -16.52
CA VAL A 36 -18.42 -1.05 -16.13
C VAL A 36 -18.89 0.34 -15.75
N ASN A 37 -20.19 0.59 -15.92
CA ASN A 37 -20.79 1.82 -15.42
C ASN A 37 -20.76 1.77 -13.87
N PRO A 38 -20.12 2.73 -13.19
CA PRO A 38 -20.07 2.76 -11.73
C PRO A 38 -21.45 2.82 -11.06
N ALA A 39 -22.45 3.36 -11.74
CA ALA A 39 -23.83 3.35 -11.24
C ALA A 39 -24.42 1.93 -11.10
N SER A 40 -23.87 0.95 -11.82
CA SER A 40 -24.31 -0.44 -11.73
C SER A 40 -23.58 -1.26 -10.64
N SER A 41 -22.54 -0.71 -10.06
CA SER A 41 -21.76 -1.41 -9.02
C SER A 41 -21.24 -0.44 -7.97
N LYS A 42 -21.46 -0.76 -6.70
CA LYS A 42 -20.93 0.04 -5.58
C LYS A 42 -19.43 -0.19 -5.37
N ARG A 43 -18.91 -1.32 -5.79
CA ARG A 43 -17.57 -1.82 -5.50
C ARG A 43 -16.86 -2.22 -6.78
N VAL A 44 -15.56 -1.94 -6.83
CA VAL A 44 -14.63 -2.43 -7.86
C VAL A 44 -13.45 -3.12 -7.19
N TYR A 45 -13.03 -4.25 -7.75
CA TYR A 45 -11.85 -4.97 -7.31
C TYR A 45 -10.68 -4.69 -8.25
N ILE A 46 -9.48 -4.58 -7.69
CA ILE A 46 -8.24 -4.37 -8.45
C ILE A 46 -7.24 -5.43 -8.06
N THR A 47 -6.74 -6.19 -9.04
CA THR A 47 -5.69 -7.20 -8.88
C THR A 47 -4.40 -6.77 -9.58
N GLU A 48 -3.29 -7.47 -9.33
CA GLU A 48 -2.03 -7.20 -10.02
C GLU A 48 -1.94 -7.82 -11.40
N GLY A 49 -2.52 -9.01 -11.56
CA GLY A 49 -2.42 -9.81 -12.77
C GLY A 49 -3.76 -10.10 -13.42
N GLU A 50 -3.73 -10.32 -14.73
CA GLU A 50 -4.93 -10.61 -15.52
C GLU A 50 -5.58 -11.94 -15.12
N PHE A 51 -4.76 -12.95 -14.75
CA PHE A 51 -5.26 -14.23 -14.26
C PHE A 51 -5.90 -14.10 -12.88
N ASP A 52 -5.34 -13.26 -12.01
CA ASP A 52 -5.93 -12.99 -10.71
C ASP A 52 -7.29 -12.31 -10.85
N ALA A 53 -7.40 -11.37 -11.80
CA ALA A 53 -8.67 -10.73 -12.09
C ALA A 53 -9.72 -11.75 -12.57
N ALA A 54 -9.34 -12.64 -13.49
CA ALA A 54 -10.25 -13.69 -14.00
C ALA A 54 -10.65 -14.66 -12.87
N SER A 55 -9.69 -15.08 -12.05
CA SER A 55 -9.90 -16.01 -10.94
C SER A 55 -10.80 -15.42 -9.86
N LEU A 56 -10.56 -14.19 -9.49
CA LEU A 56 -11.39 -13.48 -8.51
C LEU A 56 -12.81 -13.26 -9.03
N TYR A 57 -12.93 -12.82 -10.29
CA TYR A 57 -14.24 -12.64 -10.94
C TYR A 57 -15.05 -13.93 -10.98
N GLN A 58 -14.42 -15.05 -11.38
CA GLN A 58 -15.04 -16.37 -11.38
C GLN A 58 -15.43 -16.82 -9.96
N SER A 59 -14.59 -16.55 -8.96
CA SER A 59 -14.86 -16.95 -7.57
C SER A 59 -16.02 -16.19 -6.96
N MET A 60 -16.24 -14.95 -7.38
CA MET A 60 -17.37 -14.12 -6.95
C MET A 60 -18.64 -14.34 -7.79
N ASP A 61 -18.70 -15.41 -8.59
CA ASP A 61 -19.82 -15.72 -9.50
C ASP A 61 -20.16 -14.56 -10.44
N SER A 62 -19.14 -13.84 -10.90
CA SER A 62 -19.24 -12.71 -11.85
C SER A 62 -20.14 -11.54 -11.38
N THR A 63 -20.27 -11.38 -10.06
CA THR A 63 -21.17 -10.36 -9.46
C THR A 63 -20.58 -8.94 -9.50
N TRP A 64 -19.27 -8.84 -9.29
CA TRP A 64 -18.60 -7.53 -9.13
C TRP A 64 -17.57 -7.31 -10.22
N PRO A 65 -17.35 -6.06 -10.67
CA PRO A 65 -16.30 -5.76 -11.61
C PRO A 65 -14.94 -6.00 -10.99
N VAL A 66 -14.09 -6.70 -11.73
CA VAL A 66 -12.70 -6.94 -11.37
C VAL A 66 -11.80 -6.41 -12.48
N LEU A 67 -10.85 -5.58 -12.13
CA LEU A 67 -9.86 -5.00 -13.01
C LEU A 67 -8.46 -5.50 -12.61
N SER A 68 -7.57 -5.61 -13.58
CA SER A 68 -6.16 -5.85 -13.30
C SER A 68 -5.32 -4.63 -13.63
N LEU A 69 -4.28 -4.38 -12.83
CA LEU A 69 -3.22 -3.45 -13.18
C LEU A 69 -2.49 -3.94 -14.45
N PRO A 70 -1.98 -3.03 -15.29
CA PRO A 70 -1.22 -3.42 -16.50
C PRO A 70 0.13 -4.05 -16.16
N SER A 71 0.65 -3.75 -14.97
CA SER A 71 1.89 -4.32 -14.42
C SER A 71 1.87 -4.20 -12.90
N GLY A 72 2.70 -4.97 -12.19
CA GLY A 72 2.85 -4.89 -10.72
C GLY A 72 3.40 -3.53 -10.22
N SER A 73 3.76 -2.63 -11.12
CA SER A 73 4.19 -1.26 -10.78
C SER A 73 3.39 -0.25 -11.57
N ILE A 74 2.64 0.59 -10.87
CA ILE A 74 1.90 1.74 -11.43
C ILE A 74 2.54 3.05 -10.95
N GLY A 75 2.50 4.09 -11.78
CA GLY A 75 2.96 5.44 -11.43
C GLY A 75 1.79 6.37 -11.08
N ASP A 76 2.12 7.56 -10.58
CA ASP A 76 1.12 8.57 -10.21
C ASP A 76 0.29 9.04 -11.43
N ALA A 77 0.91 9.04 -12.62
CA ALA A 77 0.22 9.37 -13.87
C ALA A 77 -0.92 8.37 -14.18
N PHE A 78 -0.71 7.07 -13.89
CA PHE A 78 -1.75 6.04 -14.04
C PHE A 78 -2.92 6.32 -13.08
N VAL A 79 -2.62 6.57 -11.81
CA VAL A 79 -3.65 6.85 -10.80
C VAL A 79 -4.41 8.12 -11.14
N LYS A 80 -3.72 9.19 -11.57
CA LYS A 80 -4.36 10.45 -12.00
C LYS A 80 -5.27 10.25 -13.21
N LYS A 81 -4.85 9.45 -14.20
CA LYS A 81 -5.67 9.14 -15.39
C LYS A 81 -6.99 8.47 -15.00
N HIS A 82 -6.97 7.57 -14.03
CA HIS A 82 -8.12 6.76 -13.64
C HIS A 82 -8.86 7.27 -12.39
N TYR A 83 -8.46 8.43 -11.87
CA TYR A 83 -8.99 8.97 -10.62
C TYR A 83 -10.52 9.11 -10.63
N ASP A 84 -11.07 9.79 -11.63
CA ASP A 84 -12.52 10.06 -11.71
C ASP A 84 -13.32 8.75 -11.83
N TYR A 85 -12.82 7.80 -12.61
CA TYR A 85 -13.43 6.49 -12.75
C TYR A 85 -13.43 5.73 -11.42
N LEU A 86 -12.29 5.66 -10.74
CA LEU A 86 -12.20 4.98 -9.44
C LEU A 86 -13.01 5.71 -8.37
N ASN A 87 -13.00 7.03 -8.36
CA ASN A 87 -13.75 7.84 -7.39
C ASN A 87 -15.28 7.71 -7.53
N SER A 88 -15.77 7.26 -8.68
CA SER A 88 -17.18 7.02 -8.91
C SER A 88 -17.74 5.78 -8.19
N PHE A 89 -16.88 4.86 -7.74
CA PHE A 89 -17.26 3.74 -6.88
C PHE A 89 -17.31 4.16 -5.40
N GLN A 90 -18.12 3.43 -4.62
CA GLN A 90 -18.17 3.64 -3.16
C GLN A 90 -16.98 2.97 -2.46
N GLU A 91 -16.55 1.80 -2.97
CA GLU A 91 -15.44 1.03 -2.44
C GLU A 91 -14.50 0.55 -3.56
N ILE A 92 -13.22 0.74 -3.33
CA ILE A 92 -12.13 0.23 -4.17
C ILE A 92 -11.42 -0.84 -3.36
N VAL A 93 -11.42 -2.07 -3.84
CA VAL A 93 -10.90 -3.22 -3.09
C VAL A 93 -9.68 -3.78 -3.82
N TYR A 94 -8.51 -3.64 -3.22
CA TYR A 94 -7.28 -4.22 -3.74
C TYR A 94 -7.17 -5.69 -3.35
N ALA A 95 -6.97 -6.55 -4.33
CA ALA A 95 -6.82 -8.00 -4.19
C ALA A 95 -5.52 -8.46 -4.87
N GLY A 96 -4.44 -7.74 -4.65
CA GLY A 96 -3.09 -8.09 -5.10
C GLY A 96 -2.23 -8.65 -3.98
N GLU A 97 -1.02 -9.07 -4.33
CA GLU A 97 -0.02 -9.49 -3.37
C GLU A 97 0.36 -8.36 -2.42
N LEU A 98 0.66 -8.68 -1.17
CA LEU A 98 1.13 -7.72 -0.17
C LEU A 98 2.66 -7.76 -0.01
N ASP A 99 3.36 -8.11 -1.08
CA ASP A 99 4.80 -7.96 -1.17
C ASP A 99 5.21 -6.47 -1.30
N LYS A 100 6.50 -6.20 -1.41
CA LYS A 100 7.02 -4.82 -1.49
C LYS A 100 6.48 -4.05 -2.72
N ALA A 101 6.21 -4.72 -3.84
CA ALA A 101 5.72 -4.10 -5.06
C ALA A 101 4.21 -3.84 -4.97
N GLY A 102 3.44 -4.84 -4.54
CA GLY A 102 2.00 -4.74 -4.35
C GLY A 102 1.61 -3.73 -3.28
N LYS A 103 2.32 -3.69 -2.15
CA LYS A 103 2.13 -2.64 -1.14
C LYS A 103 2.34 -1.24 -1.72
N LYS A 104 3.35 -1.02 -2.56
CA LYS A 104 3.55 0.28 -3.21
C LYS A 104 2.40 0.66 -4.16
N ALA A 105 1.86 -0.32 -4.90
CA ALA A 105 0.71 -0.09 -5.76
C ALA A 105 -0.54 0.24 -4.92
N ALA A 106 -0.80 -0.53 -3.86
CA ALA A 106 -1.88 -0.28 -2.91
C ALA A 106 -1.77 1.10 -2.26
N ASP A 107 -0.58 1.48 -1.78
CA ASP A 107 -0.35 2.78 -1.15
C ASP A 107 -0.59 3.96 -2.11
N ARG A 108 -0.26 3.81 -3.40
CA ARG A 108 -0.56 4.85 -4.39
C ARG A 108 -2.05 5.02 -4.62
N LEU A 109 -2.78 3.92 -4.73
CA LEU A 109 -4.24 3.94 -4.86
C LEU A 109 -4.90 4.50 -3.58
N TYR A 110 -4.43 4.07 -2.42
CA TYR A 110 -4.87 4.58 -1.12
C TYR A 110 -4.66 6.09 -0.98
N LYS A 111 -3.48 6.62 -1.32
CA LYS A 111 -3.18 8.06 -1.24
C LYS A 111 -4.14 8.90 -2.07
N ALA A 112 -4.61 8.37 -3.19
CA ALA A 112 -5.57 9.06 -4.04
C ALA A 112 -6.99 9.03 -3.46
N LEU A 113 -7.42 7.92 -2.87
CA LEU A 113 -8.81 7.69 -2.43
C LEU A 113 -8.88 6.98 -1.07
N PRO A 114 -8.32 7.57 0.01
CA PRO A 114 -8.12 6.90 1.29
C PRO A 114 -9.41 6.46 1.98
N SER A 115 -10.49 7.23 1.85
CA SER A 115 -11.77 6.93 2.49
C SER A 115 -12.51 5.74 1.86
N LYS A 116 -12.15 5.37 0.62
CA LYS A 116 -12.82 4.33 -0.18
C LYS A 116 -11.98 3.07 -0.37
N PHE A 117 -10.74 3.05 0.12
CA PHE A 117 -9.77 2.02 -0.20
C PHE A 117 -9.73 0.90 0.84
N PHE A 118 -9.87 -0.32 0.36
CA PHE A 118 -9.89 -1.55 1.13
C PHE A 118 -8.98 -2.59 0.46
N TYR A 119 -8.70 -3.69 1.16
CA TYR A 119 -7.97 -4.83 0.60
C TYR A 119 -8.62 -6.17 0.97
N VAL A 120 -8.36 -7.18 0.15
CA VAL A 120 -8.77 -8.56 0.44
C VAL A 120 -7.67 -9.24 1.25
N PRO A 121 -7.95 -9.72 2.49
CA PRO A 121 -6.96 -10.42 3.29
C PRO A 121 -6.74 -11.85 2.77
N LEU A 122 -5.78 -12.04 1.87
CA LEU A 122 -5.34 -13.36 1.40
C LEU A 122 -4.24 -13.86 2.35
N THR A 123 -4.62 -14.54 3.44
CA THR A 123 -3.67 -14.97 4.48
C THR A 123 -2.95 -16.28 4.17
N LYS A 124 -3.57 -17.14 3.36
CA LYS A 124 -3.06 -18.48 3.03
C LYS A 124 -2.52 -18.60 1.61
N TRP A 125 -2.92 -17.70 0.73
CA TRP A 125 -2.65 -17.76 -0.69
C TRP A 125 -1.91 -16.50 -1.11
N LYS A 126 -0.97 -16.67 -2.02
CA LYS A 126 -0.21 -15.54 -2.55
C LYS A 126 -1.09 -14.59 -3.34
N ASP A 127 -1.96 -15.16 -4.17
CA ASP A 127 -2.84 -14.43 -5.06
C ASP A 127 -4.18 -15.16 -5.28
N ALA A 128 -5.11 -14.53 -5.97
CA ALA A 128 -6.42 -15.07 -6.24
C ALA A 128 -6.39 -16.29 -7.18
N ASN A 129 -5.43 -16.34 -8.10
CA ASN A 129 -5.28 -17.46 -9.01
C ASN A 129 -4.80 -18.72 -8.29
N GLU A 130 -3.83 -18.59 -7.38
CA GLU A 130 -3.35 -19.71 -6.56
C GLU A 130 -4.49 -20.29 -5.71
N ALA A 131 -5.29 -19.45 -5.07
CA ALA A 131 -6.44 -19.88 -4.27
C ALA A 131 -7.47 -20.65 -5.11
N LEU A 132 -7.80 -20.16 -6.30
CA LEU A 132 -8.74 -20.81 -7.19
C LEU A 132 -8.21 -22.16 -7.70
N MET A 133 -6.92 -22.21 -8.09
CA MET A 133 -6.25 -23.44 -8.56
C MET A 133 -6.15 -24.50 -7.45
N ALA A 134 -6.07 -24.09 -6.20
CA ALA A 134 -6.14 -24.97 -5.04
C ALA A 134 -7.58 -25.43 -4.69
N GLY A 135 -8.57 -25.07 -5.50
CA GLY A 135 -9.97 -25.43 -5.27
C GLY A 135 -10.67 -24.65 -4.17
N GLN A 136 -10.09 -23.55 -3.70
CA GLN A 136 -10.59 -22.76 -2.56
C GLN A 136 -11.47 -21.57 -3.01
N LYS A 137 -12.34 -21.84 -3.97
CA LYS A 137 -13.27 -20.83 -4.52
C LYS A 137 -14.08 -20.12 -3.44
N ASP A 138 -14.64 -20.90 -2.50
CA ASP A 138 -15.52 -20.34 -1.46
C ASP A 138 -14.74 -19.50 -0.45
N GLU A 139 -13.55 -19.93 -0.05
CA GLU A 139 -12.68 -19.14 0.85
C GLU A 139 -12.29 -17.80 0.20
N LEU A 140 -11.89 -17.81 -1.07
CA LEU A 140 -11.57 -16.62 -1.84
C LEU A 140 -12.79 -15.69 -1.95
N LYS A 141 -13.96 -16.24 -2.26
CA LYS A 141 -15.22 -15.50 -2.32
C LYS A 141 -15.55 -14.81 -0.99
N TRP A 142 -15.46 -15.55 0.12
CA TRP A 142 -15.73 -14.98 1.44
C TRP A 142 -14.73 -13.90 1.84
N SER A 143 -13.46 -14.08 1.54
CA SER A 143 -12.43 -13.06 1.77
C SER A 143 -12.72 -11.80 0.94
N ALA A 144 -13.10 -11.95 -0.33
CA ALA A 144 -13.45 -10.83 -1.19
C ALA A 144 -14.68 -10.06 -0.69
N PHE A 145 -15.71 -10.74 -0.19
CA PHE A 145 -16.91 -10.08 0.33
C PHE A 145 -16.70 -9.38 1.68
N ARG A 146 -15.60 -9.68 2.39
CA ARG A 146 -15.24 -9.08 3.67
C ARG A 146 -13.90 -8.34 3.60
N PRO A 147 -13.77 -7.34 2.70
CA PRO A 147 -12.54 -6.60 2.59
C PRO A 147 -12.28 -5.81 3.88
N GLN A 148 -11.02 -5.61 4.17
CA GLN A 148 -10.57 -4.83 5.33
C GLN A 148 -10.11 -3.45 4.88
N ARG A 149 -10.19 -2.46 5.75
CA ARG A 149 -9.63 -1.14 5.47
C ARG A 149 -8.13 -1.24 5.32
N TRP A 150 -7.61 -0.59 4.29
CA TRP A 150 -6.18 -0.45 4.12
C TRP A 150 -5.62 0.53 5.15
N THR A 151 -4.58 0.11 5.82
CA THR A 151 -3.79 0.94 6.73
C THR A 151 -2.34 0.86 6.28
N PRO A 152 -1.73 1.96 5.83
CA PRO A 152 -0.29 1.99 5.56
C PRO A 152 0.53 1.60 6.79
N ASP A 153 1.70 1.00 6.59
CA ASP A 153 2.55 0.47 7.67
C ASP A 153 2.88 1.51 8.78
N ASN A 154 2.77 2.80 8.47
CA ASN A 154 3.02 3.90 9.43
C ASN A 154 1.74 4.52 10.01
N PHE A 155 0.60 3.88 9.84
CA PHE A 155 -0.69 4.42 10.32
C PHE A 155 -1.25 3.53 11.44
N PHE A 156 -1.37 4.08 12.64
CA PHE A 156 -1.89 3.38 13.81
C PHE A 156 -3.38 3.64 13.95
N CYS A 157 -4.18 2.59 13.91
CA CYS A 157 -5.64 2.68 13.91
C CYS A 157 -6.30 2.25 15.23
N SER A 158 -5.54 1.73 16.19
CA SER A 158 -6.08 1.28 17.46
C SER A 158 -5.15 1.58 18.63
N ASP A 159 -5.74 1.80 19.81
CA ASP A 159 -5.02 2.02 21.07
C ASP A 159 -4.05 0.86 21.36
N ASN A 160 -4.43 -0.38 21.03
CA ASN A 160 -3.56 -1.56 21.23
C ASN A 160 -2.30 -1.53 20.35
N GLN A 161 -2.37 -0.99 19.12
CA GLN A 161 -1.20 -0.84 18.27
C GLN A 161 -0.27 0.25 18.78
N ILE A 162 -0.84 1.35 19.28
CA ILE A 162 -0.09 2.42 19.93
C ILE A 162 0.59 1.89 21.20
N GLU A 163 -0.13 1.14 22.03
CA GLU A 163 0.44 0.51 23.22
C GLU A 163 1.59 -0.47 22.90
N THR A 164 1.45 -1.25 21.84
CA THR A 164 2.50 -2.20 21.42
C THR A 164 3.78 -1.47 21.04
N ILE A 165 3.65 -0.36 20.29
CA ILE A 165 4.79 0.45 19.87
C ILE A 165 5.43 1.21 21.06
N LEU A 166 4.60 1.69 21.96
CA LEU A 166 5.10 2.34 23.18
C LEU A 166 5.80 1.35 24.13
N LYS A 167 5.45 0.05 24.04
CA LYS A 167 6.10 -1.04 24.79
C LYS A 167 7.33 -1.62 24.09
N GLU A 168 7.49 -1.42 22.77
CA GLU A 168 8.74 -1.76 22.08
C GLU A 168 9.86 -0.93 22.71
N GLU A 169 10.92 -1.59 23.14
CA GLU A 169 12.12 -0.92 23.67
C GLU A 169 12.56 0.13 22.65
N ASN A 170 12.71 1.35 23.14
CA ASN A 170 13.10 2.49 22.29
C ASN A 170 14.47 2.17 21.65
N PRO A 171 14.55 2.01 20.32
CA PRO A 171 15.78 1.56 19.65
C PRO A 171 16.90 2.62 19.69
N TYR A 172 16.60 3.81 20.27
CA TYR A 172 17.55 4.90 20.32
C TYR A 172 18.37 4.84 21.61
N GLU A 173 19.69 4.85 21.45
CA GLU A 173 20.59 5.15 22.56
C GLU A 173 20.55 6.64 22.88
N TYR A 174 20.39 6.97 24.16
CA TYR A 174 20.38 8.34 24.63
C TYR A 174 21.65 8.62 25.43
N VAL A 175 22.23 9.77 25.18
CA VAL A 175 23.34 10.30 25.98
C VAL A 175 22.77 11.38 26.90
N LYS A 176 23.04 11.25 28.19
CA LYS A 176 22.56 12.20 29.17
C LYS A 176 23.21 13.56 28.95
N THR A 177 22.46 14.65 29.09
CA THR A 177 22.94 16.01 28.90
C THR A 177 23.74 16.51 30.10
N GLY A 178 23.68 15.81 31.25
CA GLY A 178 24.22 16.27 32.51
C GLY A 178 23.41 17.41 33.17
N ILE A 179 22.27 17.76 32.61
CA ILE A 179 21.31 18.72 33.18
C ILE A 179 20.06 17.89 33.58
N GLU A 180 19.96 17.61 34.88
CA GLU A 180 18.98 16.67 35.44
C GLU A 180 17.54 17.00 35.02
N GLU A 181 17.11 18.24 35.15
CA GLU A 181 15.78 18.71 34.80
C GLU A 181 15.49 18.58 33.27
N LEU A 182 16.53 18.69 32.43
CA LEU A 182 16.38 18.50 30.99
C LEU A 182 16.33 17.03 30.67
N ASP A 183 17.16 16.19 31.28
CA ASP A 183 17.19 14.75 31.07
C ASP A 183 15.89 14.06 31.52
N GLU A 184 15.25 14.55 32.56
CA GLU A 184 13.93 14.09 32.99
C GLU A 184 12.86 14.35 31.92
N LYS A 185 12.94 15.47 31.18
CA LYS A 185 11.97 15.85 30.16
C LYS A 185 12.21 15.20 28.80
N ILE A 186 13.47 15.10 28.37
CA ILE A 186 13.81 14.63 27.02
C ILE A 186 14.51 13.28 26.99
N ARG A 187 14.78 12.65 28.14
CA ARG A 187 15.53 11.40 28.34
C ARG A 187 17.02 11.48 27.98
N GLY A 188 17.48 12.59 27.41
CA GLY A 188 18.83 12.79 26.88
C GLY A 188 18.83 13.10 25.39
N ILE A 189 20.01 13.19 24.80
CA ILE A 189 20.21 13.44 23.36
C ILE A 189 20.33 12.09 22.65
N VAL A 190 19.63 11.94 21.52
CA VAL A 190 19.70 10.72 20.71
C VAL A 190 21.07 10.59 20.06
N LYS A 191 21.76 9.49 20.31
CA LYS A 191 23.05 9.19 19.69
C LYS A 191 22.90 8.97 18.19
N GLY A 192 23.70 9.69 17.39
CA GLY A 192 23.60 9.67 15.93
C GLY A 192 22.43 10.50 15.36
N GLY A 193 21.68 11.19 16.21
CA GLY A 193 20.62 12.12 15.81
C GLY A 193 21.12 13.55 15.65
N LEU A 194 20.26 14.40 15.05
CA LEU A 194 20.49 15.84 14.93
C LEU A 194 19.56 16.59 15.91
N THR A 195 20.14 17.29 16.87
CA THR A 195 19.39 18.06 17.86
C THR A 195 19.56 19.55 17.62
N PHE A 196 18.48 20.30 17.59
CA PHE A 196 18.49 21.76 17.46
C PHE A 196 18.13 22.43 18.77
N LEU A 197 18.98 23.34 19.22
CA LEU A 197 18.68 24.23 20.35
C LEU A 197 18.36 25.63 19.83
N MET A 198 17.10 26.03 19.94
CA MET A 198 16.62 27.34 19.52
C MET A 198 16.22 28.20 20.73
N ALA A 199 16.70 29.41 20.76
CA ALA A 199 16.32 30.39 21.79
C ALA A 199 16.70 31.81 21.32
N PRO A 200 16.11 32.88 21.88
CA PRO A 200 16.47 34.26 21.56
C PRO A 200 17.98 34.59 21.80
N PRO A 201 18.51 35.63 21.16
CA PRO A 201 19.85 36.13 21.51
C PRO A 201 19.95 36.45 22.99
N GLY A 202 21.10 36.15 23.60
CA GLY A 202 21.36 36.44 25.02
C GLY A 202 20.71 35.45 26.02
N SER A 203 20.01 34.42 25.59
CA SER A 203 19.32 33.45 26.46
C SER A 203 20.21 32.33 27.04
N GLY A 204 21.51 32.39 26.89
CA GLY A 204 22.43 31.40 27.49
C GLY A 204 22.68 30.15 26.67
N LYS A 205 22.33 30.11 25.34
CA LYS A 205 22.58 28.97 24.46
C LYS A 205 24.00 28.42 24.51
N THR A 206 24.98 29.34 24.46
CA THR A 206 26.41 28.97 24.50
C THR A 206 26.79 28.30 25.81
N GLU A 207 26.18 28.71 26.92
CA GLU A 207 26.43 28.12 28.22
C GLU A 207 25.86 26.68 28.31
N ILE A 208 24.69 26.45 27.71
CA ILE A 208 24.15 25.11 27.60
C ILE A 208 25.05 24.20 26.73
N PHE A 209 25.54 24.70 25.59
CA PHE A 209 26.49 23.93 24.76
C PHE A 209 27.78 23.59 25.50
N ARG A 210 28.36 24.52 26.29
CA ARG A 210 29.53 24.24 27.12
C ARG A 210 29.27 23.15 28.15
N LYS A 211 28.12 23.20 28.81
CA LYS A 211 27.72 22.14 29.74
C LYS A 211 27.57 20.78 29.05
N LEU A 212 27.00 20.74 27.86
CA LEU A 212 26.87 19.50 27.06
C LEU A 212 28.25 18.95 26.66
N GLU A 213 29.19 19.80 26.24
CA GLU A 213 30.58 19.39 25.90
C GLU A 213 31.35 18.80 27.07
N THR A 214 31.08 19.27 28.28
CA THR A 214 31.77 18.78 29.49
C THR A 214 31.09 17.62 30.16
N GLY A 215 29.86 17.31 29.80
CA GLY A 215 29.04 16.19 30.34
C GLY A 215 28.92 14.98 29.43
N LEU A 216 29.40 15.10 28.19
CA LEU A 216 29.49 14.02 27.21
C LEU A 216 30.89 13.42 27.23
#